data_5a317a33e43fa66af5ac7e8cc58a2389
#
_entry.id   5a317a33e43fa66af5ac7e8cc58a2389
#
_cell.length_a   1.000
_cell.length_b   1.000
_cell.length_c   1.000
_cell.angle_alpha   90.00
_cell.angle_beta   90.00
_cell.angle_gamma   90.00
#
_symmetry.space_group_name_H-M   'P 1'
#
loop_
_entity.id
_entity.type
_entity.pdbx_description
1 polymer ?
#
loop_
_entity_poly.entity_id
_entity_poly.type
_entity_poly.pdbx_seq_one_letter_code
_entity_poly.pdbx_strand_id
1 'polypeptide(L)' 'MTEQTDRKIIFITELIDQRLRKEKEIEYYEEQLKIIQSKLQTLQTERRLTETILDIIRNEDEKLNIQEVDK' A
#
# COMPACT_ATOMS: atom_id res chain seq x y z
N MET A 1 9.15 51.51 -5.57
CA MET A 1 9.49 50.29 -4.81
C MET A 1 10.96 50.22 -4.60
N THR A 2 11.35 49.85 -3.41
CA THR A 2 12.77 49.66 -3.12
C THR A 2 13.22 48.28 -3.56
N GLU A 3 14.51 48.13 -3.78
CA GLU A 3 15.11 46.85 -4.12
C GLU A 3 14.79 45.74 -3.12
N GLN A 4 14.72 46.11 -1.83
CA GLN A 4 14.38 45.16 -0.77
C GLN A 4 12.96 44.62 -0.89
N THR A 5 12.01 45.46 -1.31
CA THR A 5 10.62 45.05 -1.50
C THR A 5 10.50 44.09 -2.67
N ASP A 6 11.23 44.30 -3.74
CA ASP A 6 11.23 43.42 -4.90
C ASP A 6 11.81 42.04 -4.55
N ARG A 7 12.89 42.01 -3.79
CA ARG A 7 13.50 40.75 -3.33
C ARG A 7 12.55 39.97 -2.41
N LYS A 8 11.83 40.69 -1.56
CA LYS A 8 10.87 40.07 -0.65
C LYS A 8 9.71 39.44 -1.42
N ILE A 9 9.22 40.12 -2.45
CA ILE A 9 8.16 39.60 -3.30
C ILE A 9 8.62 38.34 -4.04
N ILE A 10 9.83 38.38 -4.59
CA ILE A 10 10.40 37.22 -5.28
C ILE A 10 10.54 36.05 -4.33
N PHE A 11 11.02 36.27 -3.12
CA PHE A 11 11.17 35.22 -2.12
C PHE A 11 9.83 34.61 -1.74
N ILE A 12 8.80 35.42 -1.54
CA ILE A 12 7.47 34.95 -1.20
C ILE A 12 6.89 34.12 -2.35
N THR A 13 7.07 34.55 -3.58
CA THR A 13 6.61 33.84 -4.76
C THR A 13 7.28 32.46 -4.87
N GLU A 14 8.58 32.39 -4.60
CA GLU A 14 9.31 31.12 -4.59
C GLU A 14 8.80 30.18 -3.52
N LEU A 15 8.50 30.69 -2.32
CA LEU A 15 7.97 29.89 -1.24
C LEU A 15 6.57 29.33 -1.59
N ILE A 16 5.74 30.15 -2.20
CA ILE A 16 4.42 29.71 -2.63
C ILE A 16 4.52 28.61 -3.69
N ASP A 17 5.43 28.77 -4.63
CA ASP A 17 5.66 27.77 -5.66
C ASP A 17 6.18 26.45 -5.06
N GLN A 18 7.11 26.53 -4.11
CA GLN A 18 7.61 25.35 -3.40
C GLN A 18 6.49 24.61 -2.64
N ARG A 19 5.64 25.39 -1.97
CA ARG A 19 4.50 24.81 -1.25
C ARG A 19 3.59 24.04 -2.20
N LEU A 20 3.28 24.64 -3.34
CA LEU A 20 2.43 24.01 -4.33
C LEU A 20 3.03 22.71 -4.88
N ARG A 21 4.34 22.69 -5.12
CA ARG A 21 5.03 21.49 -5.57
C ARG A 21 4.99 20.39 -4.52
N LYS A 22 5.18 20.76 -3.25
CA LYS A 22 5.12 19.80 -2.14
C LYS A 22 3.72 19.23 -1.98
N GLU A 23 2.69 20.06 -2.14
CA GLU A 23 1.31 19.59 -2.08
C GLU A 23 1.03 18.58 -3.17
N LYS A 24 1.51 18.83 -4.38
CA LYS A 24 1.34 17.89 -5.50
C LYS A 24 2.09 16.58 -5.27
N GLU A 25 3.27 16.67 -4.71
CA GLU A 25 4.07 15.50 -4.38
C GLU A 25 3.39 14.66 -3.31
N ILE A 26 2.83 15.31 -2.30
CA ILE A 26 2.07 14.63 -1.26
C ILE A 26 0.86 13.91 -1.85
N GLU A 27 0.10 14.57 -2.71
CA GLU A 27 -1.04 13.97 -3.38
C GLU A 27 -0.65 12.74 -4.19
N TYR A 28 0.47 12.82 -4.89
CA TYR A 28 0.98 11.69 -5.64
C TYR A 28 1.28 10.50 -4.74
N TYR A 29 1.99 10.72 -3.63
CA TYR A 29 2.33 9.64 -2.70
C TYR A 29 1.11 9.09 -1.96
N GLU A 30 0.15 9.94 -1.66
CA GLU A 30 -1.10 9.48 -1.07
C GLU A 30 -1.84 8.54 -2.01
N GLU A 31 -1.85 8.84 -3.30
CA GLU A 31 -2.45 7.98 -4.30
C GLU A 31 -1.68 6.66 -4.42
N GLN A 32 -0.35 6.72 -4.44
CA GLN A 32 0.48 5.52 -4.48
C GLN A 32 0.25 4.65 -3.25
N LEU A 33 0.10 5.27 -2.10
CA LEU A 33 -0.18 4.55 -0.86
C LEU A 33 -1.51 3.79 -0.95
N LYS A 34 -2.54 4.41 -1.48
CA LYS A 34 -3.83 3.74 -1.67
C LYS A 34 -3.71 2.51 -2.57
N ILE A 35 -2.96 2.65 -3.66
CA ILE A 35 -2.75 1.54 -4.58
C ILE A 35 -2.01 0.39 -3.88
N ILE A 36 -0.97 0.72 -3.13
CA ILE A 36 -0.18 -0.28 -2.41
C ILE A 36 -1.03 -0.97 -1.33
N GLN A 37 -1.83 -0.22 -0.60
CA GLN A 37 -2.72 -0.77 0.42
C GLN A 37 -3.73 -1.74 -0.19
N SER A 38 -4.29 -1.38 -1.34
CA SER A 38 -5.22 -2.25 -2.05
C SER A 38 -4.55 -3.54 -2.50
N LYS A 39 -3.34 -3.46 -3.04
CA LYS A 39 -2.58 -4.65 -3.45
C LYS A 39 -2.25 -5.54 -2.25
N LEU A 40 -1.84 -4.94 -1.16
CA LEU A 40 -1.52 -5.69 0.04
C LEU A 40 -2.76 -6.44 0.56
N GLN A 41 -3.90 -5.78 0.57
CA GLN A 41 -5.15 -6.40 1.00
C GLN A 41 -5.50 -7.59 0.13
N THR A 42 -5.37 -7.45 -1.19
CA THR A 42 -5.63 -8.53 -2.13
C THR A 42 -4.70 -9.72 -1.88
N LEU A 43 -3.41 -9.46 -1.71
CA LEU A 43 -2.43 -10.52 -1.45
C LEU A 43 -2.69 -11.22 -0.11
N GLN A 44 -3.08 -10.48 0.91
CA GLN A 44 -3.42 -11.06 2.21
C GLN A 44 -4.64 -11.98 2.10
N THR A 45 -5.63 -11.59 1.31
CA THR A 45 -6.82 -12.39 1.06
C THR A 45 -6.47 -13.66 0.30
N GLU A 46 -5.65 -13.54 -0.73
CA GLU A 46 -5.20 -14.70 -1.50
C GLU A 46 -4.39 -15.67 -0.65
N ARG A 47 -3.52 -15.15 0.21
CA ARG A 47 -2.74 -16.01 1.12
C ARG A 47 -3.65 -16.75 2.08
N ARG A 48 -4.64 -16.07 2.63
CA ARG A 48 -5.60 -16.71 3.55
C ARG A 48 -6.36 -17.83 2.84
N LEU A 49 -6.78 -17.59 1.61
CA LEU A 49 -7.47 -18.59 0.81
C LEU A 49 -6.58 -19.80 0.54
N THR A 50 -5.34 -19.56 0.17
CA THR A 50 -4.36 -20.61 -0.08
C THR A 50 -4.12 -21.45 1.18
N GLU A 51 -3.98 -20.80 2.32
CA GLU A 51 -3.79 -21.49 3.60
C GLU A 51 -5.00 -22.35 3.94
N THR A 52 -6.21 -21.85 3.68
CA THR A 52 -7.43 -22.61 3.91
C THR A 52 -7.50 -23.84 3.02
N ILE A 53 -7.14 -23.71 1.76
CA ILE A 53 -7.11 -24.83 0.83
C ILE A 53 -6.07 -25.87 1.28
N LEU A 54 -4.90 -25.43 1.69
CA LEU A 54 -3.87 -26.35 2.19
C LEU A 54 -4.34 -27.09 3.44
N ASP A 55 -5.03 -26.42 4.33
CA ASP A 55 -5.57 -27.06 5.54
C ASP A 55 -6.62 -28.11 5.19
N ILE A 56 -7.47 -27.85 4.23
CA ILE A 56 -8.47 -28.82 3.76
C ILE A 56 -7.78 -30.04 3.18
N ILE A 57 -6.76 -29.84 2.37
CA ILE A 57 -6.02 -30.94 1.75
C ILE A 57 -5.32 -31.79 2.81
N ARG A 58 -4.69 -31.15 3.80
CA ARG A 58 -4.03 -31.87 4.90
C ARG A 58 -5.03 -32.70 5.72
N ASN A 59 -6.19 -32.13 5.98
CA ASN A 59 -7.22 -32.85 6.73
C ASN A 59 -7.73 -34.05 5.96
N GLU A 60 -7.89 -33.96 4.65
CA GLU A 60 -8.30 -35.09 3.83
C GLU A 60 -7.22 -36.18 3.81
N ASP A 61 -5.96 -35.81 3.70
CA ASP A 61 -4.86 -36.75 3.74
C ASP A 61 -4.80 -37.50 5.09
N GLU A 62 -5.00 -36.80 6.18
CA GLU A 62 -5.03 -37.39 7.51
C GLU A 62 -6.20 -38.37 7.63
N LYS A 63 -7.35 -38.05 7.11
CA LYS A 63 -8.51 -38.93 7.11
C LYS A 63 -8.25 -40.20 6.29
N LEU A 64 -7.64 -40.05 5.13
CA LEU A 64 -7.27 -41.19 4.30
C LEU A 64 -6.28 -42.11 4.99
N ASN A 65 -5.30 -41.54 5.67
CA ASN A 65 -4.31 -42.29 6.42
C ASN A 65 -4.95 -43.06 7.58
N ILE A 66 -5.89 -42.45 8.28
CA ILE A 66 -6.62 -43.10 9.36
C ILE A 66 -7.46 -44.25 8.80
N GLN A 67 -8.10 -44.10 7.69
CA GLN A 67 -8.87 -45.15 7.03
C GLN A 67 -7.99 -46.31 6.61
N GLU A 68 -6.78 -46.08 6.16
CA GLU A 68 -5.83 -47.11 5.79
C GLU A 68 -5.35 -47.92 7.00
N VAL A 69 -5.14 -47.24 8.11
CA VAL A 69 -4.70 -47.89 9.33
C VAL A 69 -5.79 -48.81 9.92
N ASP A 70 -7.06 -48.40 9.76
CA ASP A 70 -8.19 -49.14 10.28
C ASP A 70 -8.51 -50.40 9.47
N LYS A 71 -7.89 -50.54 8.34
CA LYS A 71 -8.00 -51.75 7.54
C LYS A 71 -7.05 -52.84 8.02
#